data_2cd316fca1512547c9eecc8042264f79
#
_entry.id   2cd316fca1512547c9eecc8042264f79
#
_cell.length_a   1.000
_cell.length_b   1.000
_cell.length_c   1.000
_cell.angle_alpha   90.00
_cell.angle_beta   90.00
_cell.angle_gamma   90.00
#
_symmetry.space_group_name_H-M   'P 1'
#
loop_
_entity.id
_entity.type
_entity.pdbx_description
1 polymer ?
#
loop_
_entity_poly.entity_id
_entity_poly.type
_entity_poly.pdbx_seq_one_letter_code
_entity_poly.pdbx_strand_id
1 'polypeptide(L)'
;MGAEWPYYMVQQDRRALLDDGFAGRTTREGIRLHERSDFDGMTRAGRLAATILDQMAQHVFPGQTTGALDRMITQMVEQAGAVSATIGYRGYQHASCISVNHVVCHGIPGAPIPQSKHEKRPRGNDMLQDGDILNIDVTVIVDGWFGDTSRMYVVGTPRPYAERLIQVTHDALMLGIDAVRPGATFGDIGHAIQSYVESQRMSVVRDFCGHGLGQVFHAPPNVLHYGRPGTGPRLEEGMFFTIEPMVNLGRPETKVLADDWTAITRDRALSAQFEHSVGVTADGAEIFTLSPARRFHPTWG
;
A
#
# COMPACT_ATOMS: atom_id res chain seq x y z
N MET A 1 30.21 5.18 0.37
CA MET A 1 29.34 5.57 1.46
C MET A 1 27.96 5.21 1.00
N GLY A 2 27.41 4.09 1.51
CA GLY A 2 26.14 3.54 1.10
C GLY A 2 25.02 4.35 1.75
N ALA A 3 24.01 4.70 0.97
CA ALA A 3 22.81 5.31 1.46
C ALA A 3 22.09 4.32 2.39
N GLU A 4 22.06 4.61 3.67
CA GLU A 4 21.19 3.96 4.65
C GLU A 4 19.76 4.47 4.44
N TRP A 5 19.06 3.90 3.48
CA TRP A 5 17.62 3.90 3.31
C TRP A 5 17.21 2.43 3.17
N PRO A 6 16.35 1.89 3.90
CA PRO A 6 14.92 2.10 4.12
C PRO A 6 14.43 1.97 5.58
N TYR A 7 15.31 1.76 6.53
CA TYR A 7 14.96 1.64 7.96
C TYR A 7 14.39 2.95 8.57
N TYR A 8 14.47 4.07 7.86
CA TYR A 8 14.15 5.39 8.39
C TYR A 8 12.65 5.73 8.38
N MET A 9 11.84 5.05 7.58
CA MET A 9 10.39 5.31 7.59
C MET A 9 9.70 4.79 8.85
N VAL A 10 10.29 3.84 9.56
CA VAL A 10 9.69 3.22 10.75
C VAL A 10 10.40 3.55 12.04
N GLN A 11 11.51 4.29 12.03
CA GLN A 11 12.01 4.95 13.24
C GLN A 11 11.20 6.21 13.52
N GLN A 12 9.89 6.07 13.68
CA GLN A 12 9.15 7.03 14.48
C GLN A 12 9.70 6.92 15.90
N ASP A 13 9.98 8.08 16.46
CA ASP A 13 10.40 8.22 17.85
C ASP A 13 9.45 7.39 18.73
N ARG A 14 9.92 6.25 19.23
CA ARG A 14 9.14 5.37 20.13
C ARG A 14 8.54 6.15 21.32
N ARG A 15 9.14 7.30 21.68
CA ARG A 15 8.63 8.20 22.71
C ARG A 15 7.38 8.95 22.25
N ALA A 16 7.33 9.42 20.99
CA ALA A 16 6.15 10.12 20.47
C ALA A 16 4.92 9.18 20.35
N LEU A 17 5.14 7.89 20.06
CA LEU A 17 4.07 6.88 19.99
C LEU A 17 3.53 6.47 21.37
N LEU A 18 4.29 6.65 22.44
CA LEU A 18 3.87 6.33 23.81
C LEU A 18 3.08 7.46 24.47
N ASP A 19 3.11 8.68 23.91
CA ASP A 19 2.53 9.91 24.50
C ASP A 19 1.23 10.34 23.79
N ASP A 20 0.68 9.55 22.87
CA ASP A 20 -0.53 9.90 22.10
C ASP A 20 -1.85 9.56 22.82
N GLY A 21 -1.78 9.16 24.10
CA GLY A 21 -2.96 8.89 24.93
C GLY A 21 -3.62 7.54 24.69
N PHE A 22 -2.98 6.60 23.96
CA PHE A 22 -3.52 5.25 23.79
C PHE A 22 -3.63 4.53 25.16
N ALA A 23 -4.86 4.33 25.62
CA ALA A 23 -5.17 3.70 26.91
C ALA A 23 -5.29 2.16 26.83
N GLY A 24 -5.16 1.57 25.62
CA GLY A 24 -5.30 0.14 25.38
C GLY A 24 -4.03 -0.66 25.74
N ARG A 25 -4.13 -1.98 25.58
CA ARG A 25 -3.00 -2.89 25.82
C ARG A 25 -2.00 -2.85 24.67
N THR A 26 -0.73 -3.11 24.96
CA THR A 26 0.32 -3.30 23.96
C THR A 26 1.05 -4.61 24.23
N THR A 27 1.56 -5.24 23.17
CA THR A 27 2.48 -6.38 23.31
C THR A 27 3.84 -5.93 23.85
N ARG A 28 4.71 -6.90 24.16
CA ARG A 28 6.10 -6.65 24.56
C ARG A 28 6.89 -5.86 23.48
N GLU A 29 6.56 -6.06 22.22
CA GLU A 29 7.16 -5.39 21.07
C GLU A 29 6.60 -3.99 20.82
N GLY A 30 5.59 -3.55 21.60
CA GLY A 30 4.94 -2.25 21.49
C GLY A 30 3.84 -2.20 20.43
N ILE A 31 3.33 -3.35 20.00
CA ILE A 31 2.20 -3.44 19.06
C ILE A 31 0.91 -3.23 19.83
N ARG A 32 0.04 -2.33 19.37
CA ARG A 32 -1.24 -2.02 19.99
C ARG A 32 -2.25 -3.15 19.80
N LEU A 33 -3.02 -3.42 20.86
CA LEU A 33 -4.13 -4.36 20.86
C LEU A 33 -5.43 -3.57 21.05
N HIS A 34 -6.17 -3.46 19.97
CA HIS A 34 -7.44 -2.73 19.91
C HIS A 34 -8.59 -3.60 20.38
N GLU A 35 -9.60 -2.97 20.98
CA GLU A 35 -10.82 -3.65 21.41
C GLU A 35 -11.77 -3.87 20.21
N ARG A 36 -12.73 -4.78 20.34
CA ARG A 36 -13.68 -5.10 19.26
C ARG A 36 -14.46 -3.86 18.77
N SER A 37 -14.78 -2.92 19.65
CA SER A 37 -15.41 -1.64 19.30
C SER A 37 -14.58 -0.77 18.36
N ASP A 38 -13.25 -0.91 18.35
CA ASP A 38 -12.35 -0.12 17.52
C ASP A 38 -12.40 -0.55 16.04
N PHE A 39 -12.78 -1.81 15.77
CA PHE A 39 -12.97 -2.35 14.42
C PHE A 39 -13.99 -1.52 13.62
N ASP A 40 -15.03 -1.00 14.26
CA ASP A 40 -16.04 -0.15 13.59
C ASP A 40 -15.42 1.16 13.08
N GLY A 41 -14.49 1.75 13.83
CA GLY A 41 -13.76 2.94 13.43
C GLY A 41 -12.88 2.68 12.19
N MET A 42 -12.11 1.61 12.25
CA MET A 42 -11.28 1.16 11.12
C MET A 42 -12.11 0.82 9.89
N THR A 43 -13.25 0.14 10.07
CA THR A 43 -14.16 -0.22 8.97
C THR A 43 -14.74 1.03 8.31
N ARG A 44 -15.12 2.08 9.06
CA ARG A 44 -15.61 3.33 8.47
C ARG A 44 -14.54 4.02 7.63
N ALA A 45 -13.33 4.16 8.17
CA ALA A 45 -12.22 4.81 7.48
C ALA A 45 -11.78 4.00 6.25
N GLY A 46 -11.56 2.69 6.42
CA GLY A 46 -11.15 1.79 5.35
C GLY A 46 -12.18 1.70 4.22
N ARG A 47 -13.47 1.67 4.56
CA ARG A 47 -14.55 1.67 3.57
C ARG A 47 -14.59 2.96 2.75
N LEU A 48 -14.30 4.12 3.35
CA LEU A 48 -14.21 5.38 2.60
C LEU A 48 -13.04 5.35 1.62
N ALA A 49 -11.84 4.96 2.06
CA ALA A 49 -10.67 4.83 1.18
C ALA A 49 -10.95 3.88 0.01
N ALA A 50 -11.51 2.70 0.27
CA ALA A 50 -11.89 1.74 -0.76
C ALA A 50 -12.98 2.28 -1.72
N THR A 51 -13.94 3.07 -1.22
CA THR A 51 -14.96 3.72 -2.05
C THR A 51 -14.33 4.73 -3.01
N ILE A 52 -13.37 5.52 -2.54
CA ILE A 52 -12.63 6.46 -3.38
C ILE A 52 -11.92 5.69 -4.50
N LEU A 53 -11.19 4.61 -4.17
CA LEU A 53 -10.54 3.77 -5.17
C LEU A 53 -11.53 3.14 -6.17
N ASP A 54 -12.73 2.73 -5.72
CA ASP A 54 -13.77 2.22 -6.62
C ASP A 54 -14.22 3.28 -7.64
N GLN A 55 -14.36 4.53 -7.18
CA GLN A 55 -14.76 5.65 -8.04
C GLN A 55 -13.65 6.04 -9.02
N MET A 56 -12.37 5.91 -8.64
CA MET A 56 -11.26 6.24 -9.52
C MET A 56 -11.19 5.36 -10.76
N ALA A 57 -11.75 4.15 -10.76
CA ALA A 57 -11.70 3.24 -11.89
C ALA A 57 -12.22 3.85 -13.21
N GLN A 58 -13.26 4.68 -13.15
CA GLN A 58 -13.82 5.34 -14.34
C GLN A 58 -13.00 6.54 -14.83
N HIS A 59 -12.04 7.01 -14.06
CA HIS A 59 -11.20 8.16 -14.36
C HIS A 59 -9.80 7.80 -14.88
N VAL A 60 -9.47 6.51 -14.89
CA VAL A 60 -8.19 6.01 -15.40
C VAL A 60 -8.34 5.62 -16.87
N PHE A 61 -7.86 6.50 -17.76
CA PHE A 61 -7.93 6.30 -19.22
C PHE A 61 -6.74 7.01 -19.92
N PRO A 62 -6.40 6.65 -21.18
CA PRO A 62 -5.33 7.31 -21.91
C PRO A 62 -5.58 8.83 -22.08
N GLY A 63 -4.58 9.64 -21.77
CA GLY A 63 -4.67 11.09 -21.81
C GLY A 63 -5.02 11.75 -20.46
N GLN A 64 -5.47 10.97 -19.47
CA GLN A 64 -5.63 11.48 -18.10
C GLN A 64 -4.27 11.77 -17.47
N THR A 65 -4.22 12.70 -16.51
CA THR A 65 -2.99 13.04 -15.79
C THR A 65 -3.07 12.60 -14.32
N THR A 66 -1.93 12.19 -13.77
CA THR A 66 -1.88 11.76 -12.35
C THR A 66 -2.24 12.91 -11.41
N GLY A 67 -1.85 14.14 -11.74
CA GLY A 67 -2.23 15.32 -10.97
C GLY A 67 -3.74 15.63 -11.02
N ALA A 68 -4.44 15.29 -12.11
CA ALA A 68 -5.91 15.43 -12.17
C ALA A 68 -6.59 14.37 -11.31
N LEU A 69 -6.09 13.13 -11.30
CA LEU A 69 -6.58 12.05 -10.44
C LEU A 69 -6.44 12.43 -8.96
N ASP A 70 -5.29 12.94 -8.54
CA ASP A 70 -5.06 13.39 -7.16
C ASP A 70 -6.02 14.50 -6.71
N ARG A 71 -6.27 15.49 -7.59
CA ARG A 71 -7.27 16.53 -7.30
C ARG A 71 -8.69 15.97 -7.12
N MET A 72 -9.08 14.97 -7.90
CA MET A 72 -10.36 14.29 -7.74
C MET A 72 -10.43 13.55 -6.39
N ILE A 73 -9.36 12.84 -6.01
CA ILE A 73 -9.26 12.17 -4.72
C ILE A 73 -9.36 13.19 -3.58
N THR A 74 -8.64 14.32 -3.67
CA THR A 74 -8.73 15.41 -2.69
C THR A 74 -10.17 15.88 -2.50
N GLN A 75 -10.88 16.14 -3.61
CA GLN A 75 -12.28 16.56 -3.56
C GLN A 75 -13.21 15.50 -2.95
N MET A 76 -12.99 14.22 -3.25
CA MET A 76 -13.79 13.13 -2.69
C MET A 76 -13.59 13.01 -1.17
N VAL A 77 -12.35 13.16 -0.68
CA VAL A 77 -12.03 13.18 0.75
C VAL A 77 -12.73 14.35 1.45
N GLU A 78 -12.63 15.56 0.90
CA GLU A 78 -13.27 16.77 1.42
C GLU A 78 -14.80 16.65 1.46
N GLN A 79 -15.41 16.16 0.37
CA GLN A 79 -16.86 15.95 0.27
C GLN A 79 -17.40 14.91 1.27
N ALA A 80 -16.57 13.95 1.63
CA ALA A 80 -16.89 12.96 2.66
C ALA A 80 -16.74 13.52 4.09
N GLY A 81 -16.26 14.77 4.26
CA GLY A 81 -15.96 15.35 5.58
C GLY A 81 -14.77 14.70 6.27
N ALA A 82 -13.94 13.98 5.53
CA ALA A 82 -12.74 13.32 6.02
C ALA A 82 -11.49 14.19 5.82
N VAL A 83 -10.36 13.74 6.33
CA VAL A 83 -9.06 14.39 6.16
C VAL A 83 -8.13 13.45 5.40
N SER A 84 -7.35 13.98 4.44
CA SER A 84 -6.25 13.23 3.83
C SER A 84 -5.13 13.07 4.86
N ALA A 85 -4.69 11.84 5.08
CA ALA A 85 -3.59 11.54 5.99
C ALA A 85 -2.22 11.90 5.40
N THR A 86 -2.11 11.97 4.08
CA THR A 86 -0.84 12.18 3.38
C THR A 86 -0.48 13.65 3.22
N ILE A 87 -1.48 14.56 3.06
CA ILE A 87 -1.22 16.00 2.93
C ILE A 87 -0.58 16.54 4.20
N GLY A 88 0.63 17.08 4.08
CA GLY A 88 1.43 17.60 5.19
C GLY A 88 2.27 16.55 5.91
N TYR A 89 2.03 15.25 5.68
CA TYR A 89 2.81 14.18 6.31
C TYR A 89 4.26 14.24 5.81
N ARG A 90 5.20 14.56 6.72
CA ARG A 90 6.62 14.75 6.41
C ARG A 90 6.88 15.66 5.20
N GLY A 91 6.00 16.65 4.99
CA GLY A 91 6.12 17.60 3.90
C GLY A 91 5.50 17.17 2.57
N TYR A 92 4.87 15.98 2.48
CA TYR A 92 4.15 15.54 1.28
C TYR A 92 2.94 16.44 1.01
N GLN A 93 2.65 16.75 -0.28
CA GLN A 93 1.68 17.80 -0.63
C GLN A 93 0.42 17.27 -1.34
N HIS A 94 0.27 15.95 -1.48
CA HIS A 94 -0.78 15.32 -2.26
C HIS A 94 -1.67 14.42 -1.40
N ALA A 95 -2.92 14.19 -1.84
CA ALA A 95 -3.88 13.34 -1.14
C ALA A 95 -3.70 11.85 -1.44
N SER A 96 -2.86 11.52 -2.41
CA SER A 96 -2.59 10.16 -2.85
C SER A 96 -1.15 9.99 -3.30
N CYS A 97 -0.67 8.74 -3.36
CA CYS A 97 0.48 8.38 -4.16
C CYS A 97 0.00 7.71 -5.45
N ILE A 98 0.58 8.07 -6.60
CA ILE A 98 0.24 7.48 -7.89
C ILE A 98 1.50 6.97 -8.57
N SER A 99 1.68 5.65 -8.56
CA SER A 99 2.90 4.97 -8.97
C SER A 99 2.71 4.28 -10.31
N VAL A 100 3.34 4.80 -11.37
CA VAL A 100 3.12 4.35 -12.76
C VAL A 100 4.24 3.42 -13.22
N ASN A 101 3.88 2.27 -13.80
CA ASN A 101 4.74 1.30 -14.44
C ASN A 101 5.84 0.74 -13.52
N HIS A 102 7.05 1.30 -13.58
CA HIS A 102 8.21 0.86 -12.80
C HIS A 102 8.43 1.67 -11.51
N VAL A 103 7.53 2.60 -11.22
CA VAL A 103 7.45 3.22 -9.90
C VAL A 103 6.86 2.19 -8.95
N VAL A 104 7.59 1.88 -7.90
CA VAL A 104 7.24 0.85 -6.92
C VAL A 104 6.17 1.36 -5.97
N CYS A 105 6.43 2.54 -5.37
CA CYS A 105 5.53 3.23 -4.45
C CYS A 105 5.90 4.72 -4.34
N HIS A 106 5.06 5.49 -3.66
CA HIS A 106 5.25 6.92 -3.37
C HIS A 106 5.46 7.80 -4.61
N GLY A 107 4.91 7.40 -5.76
CA GLY A 107 4.91 8.25 -6.94
C GLY A 107 4.15 9.55 -6.69
N ILE A 108 4.77 10.70 -7.00
CA ILE A 108 4.21 12.03 -6.76
C ILE A 108 3.24 12.39 -7.90
N PRO A 109 1.94 12.61 -7.64
CA PRO A 109 0.98 13.05 -8.65
C PRO A 109 1.38 14.38 -9.27
N GLY A 110 1.19 14.53 -10.59
CA GLY A 110 1.57 15.75 -11.32
C GLY A 110 3.05 15.85 -11.69
N ALA A 111 3.92 15.06 -11.06
CA ALA A 111 5.32 14.98 -11.45
C ALA A 111 5.50 14.19 -12.76
N PRO A 112 6.50 14.53 -13.60
CA PRO A 112 6.78 13.77 -14.81
C PRO A 112 7.02 12.28 -14.50
N ILE A 113 6.31 11.40 -15.22
CA ILE A 113 6.44 9.95 -15.04
C ILE A 113 7.86 9.52 -15.44
N PRO A 114 8.60 8.81 -14.54
CA PRO A 114 9.94 8.36 -14.86
C PRO A 114 9.96 7.40 -16.06
N GLN A 115 11.02 7.45 -16.86
CA GLN A 115 11.15 6.63 -18.06
C GLN A 115 11.37 5.15 -17.71
N SER A 116 10.47 4.28 -18.14
CA SER A 116 10.61 2.83 -18.02
C SER A 116 11.57 2.27 -19.09
N LYS A 117 11.99 1.00 -18.92
CA LYS A 117 12.87 0.32 -19.91
C LYS A 117 12.16 0.06 -21.25
N HIS A 118 10.85 0.13 -21.28
CA HIS A 118 10.04 -0.11 -22.50
C HIS A 118 9.76 1.16 -23.30
N GLU A 119 10.12 2.33 -22.77
CA GLU A 119 9.92 3.62 -23.41
C GLU A 119 11.20 4.11 -24.08
N LYS A 120 11.06 4.53 -25.34
CA LYS A 120 12.22 5.04 -26.13
C LYS A 120 12.66 6.45 -25.70
N ARG A 121 11.76 7.25 -25.12
CA ARG A 121 12.02 8.64 -24.70
C ARG A 121 11.31 8.94 -23.39
N PRO A 122 11.84 9.86 -22.55
CA PRO A 122 11.10 10.37 -21.39
C PRO A 122 9.81 11.06 -21.85
N ARG A 123 8.74 10.91 -21.04
CA ARG A 123 7.45 11.56 -21.31
C ARG A 123 7.49 13.07 -21.11
N GLY A 124 8.23 13.51 -20.10
CA GLY A 124 8.33 14.92 -19.72
C GLY A 124 7.06 15.51 -19.09
N ASN A 125 6.05 14.67 -18.80
CA ASN A 125 4.79 15.04 -18.16
C ASN A 125 4.22 13.85 -17.35
N ASP A 126 3.08 14.06 -16.71
CA ASP A 126 2.35 13.10 -15.86
C ASP A 126 1.15 12.43 -16.59
N MET A 127 1.10 12.53 -17.92
CA MET A 127 -0.01 11.99 -18.73
C MET A 127 0.10 10.47 -18.88
N LEU A 128 -0.99 9.78 -18.59
CA LEU A 128 -1.15 8.34 -18.76
C LEU A 128 -1.30 7.98 -20.24
N GLN A 129 -0.72 6.86 -20.63
CA GLN A 129 -0.75 6.33 -21.99
C GLN A 129 -1.36 4.94 -22.04
N ASP A 130 -1.90 4.55 -23.18
CA ASP A 130 -2.42 3.21 -23.42
C ASP A 130 -1.37 2.13 -23.08
N GLY A 131 -1.76 1.14 -22.31
CA GLY A 131 -0.90 0.07 -21.81
C GLY A 131 -0.11 0.37 -20.54
N ASP A 132 -0.25 1.57 -19.95
CA ASP A 132 0.28 1.82 -18.60
C ASP A 132 -0.46 1.01 -17.55
N ILE A 133 0.25 0.66 -16.50
CA ILE A 133 -0.33 0.21 -15.24
C ILE A 133 0.02 1.22 -14.15
N LEU A 134 -0.87 1.44 -13.20
CA LEU A 134 -0.58 2.32 -12.07
C LEU A 134 -1.21 1.80 -10.79
N ASN A 135 -0.52 2.04 -9.69
CA ASN A 135 -1.07 1.95 -8.35
C ASN A 135 -1.60 3.32 -7.95
N ILE A 136 -2.78 3.37 -7.34
CA ILE A 136 -3.30 4.52 -6.62
C ILE A 136 -3.43 4.11 -5.16
N ASP A 137 -2.82 4.87 -4.29
CA ASP A 137 -2.71 4.65 -2.86
C ASP A 137 -3.33 5.84 -2.13
N VAL A 138 -4.28 5.55 -1.23
CA VAL A 138 -5.10 6.54 -0.55
C VAL A 138 -5.20 6.22 0.93
N THR A 139 -4.81 7.19 1.77
CA THR A 139 -5.03 7.13 3.22
C THR A 139 -5.91 8.28 3.67
N VAL A 140 -7.01 7.95 4.32
CA VAL A 140 -7.98 8.92 4.87
C VAL A 140 -8.08 8.81 6.39
N ILE A 141 -8.43 9.92 7.04
CA ILE A 141 -8.75 9.96 8.47
C ILE A 141 -10.24 10.25 8.64
N VAL A 142 -10.94 9.33 9.31
CA VAL A 142 -12.36 9.47 9.67
C VAL A 142 -12.49 9.28 11.17
N ASP A 143 -13.00 10.27 11.88
CA ASP A 143 -13.16 10.24 13.35
C ASP A 143 -11.87 9.82 14.10
N GLY A 144 -10.70 10.23 13.58
CA GLY A 144 -9.40 9.89 14.14
C GLY A 144 -8.85 8.51 13.74
N TRP A 145 -9.58 7.71 12.94
CA TRP A 145 -9.14 6.40 12.44
C TRP A 145 -8.57 6.52 11.03
N PHE A 146 -7.47 5.82 10.78
CA PHE A 146 -6.78 5.80 9.48
C PHE A 146 -7.27 4.64 8.63
N GLY A 147 -7.80 4.93 7.45
CA GLY A 147 -8.14 3.94 6.43
C GLY A 147 -7.14 4.01 5.30
N ASP A 148 -6.31 2.99 5.17
CA ASP A 148 -5.17 2.93 4.26
C ASP A 148 -5.29 1.76 3.29
N THR A 149 -5.24 2.04 1.98
CA THR A 149 -5.37 1.00 0.96
C THR A 149 -4.89 1.48 -0.40
N SER A 150 -4.35 0.56 -1.18
CA SER A 150 -3.95 0.84 -2.55
C SER A 150 -4.44 -0.22 -3.54
N ARG A 151 -4.57 0.16 -4.81
CA ARG A 151 -5.05 -0.71 -5.87
C ARG A 151 -4.37 -0.43 -7.19
N MET A 152 -4.20 -1.49 -8.00
CA MET A 152 -3.74 -1.38 -9.38
C MET A 152 -4.88 -1.06 -10.34
N TYR A 153 -4.54 -0.29 -11.37
CA TYR A 153 -5.40 0.03 -12.51
C TYR A 153 -4.62 -0.16 -13.80
N VAL A 154 -5.36 -0.36 -14.90
CA VAL A 154 -4.81 -0.47 -16.24
C VAL A 154 -5.34 0.68 -17.09
N VAL A 155 -4.48 1.31 -17.87
CA VAL A 155 -4.82 2.39 -18.80
C VAL A 155 -5.02 1.81 -20.20
N GLY A 156 -6.26 1.76 -20.65
CA GLY A 156 -6.58 1.18 -21.97
C GLY A 156 -6.30 -0.32 -22.03
N THR A 157 -5.50 -0.76 -23.01
CA THR A 157 -5.25 -2.19 -23.29
C THR A 157 -3.97 -2.68 -22.60
N PRO A 158 -4.08 -3.55 -21.60
CA PRO A 158 -2.91 -4.05 -20.88
C PRO A 158 -2.08 -5.01 -21.74
N ARG A 159 -0.79 -5.10 -21.43
CA ARG A 159 0.08 -6.14 -21.96
C ARG A 159 -0.07 -7.42 -21.14
N PRO A 160 -0.06 -8.62 -21.72
CA PRO A 160 -0.28 -9.88 -20.98
C PRO A 160 0.64 -10.09 -19.78
N TYR A 161 1.89 -9.64 -19.86
CA TYR A 161 2.82 -9.73 -18.73
C TYR A 161 2.51 -8.72 -17.60
N ALA A 162 1.90 -7.57 -17.94
CA ALA A 162 1.46 -6.61 -16.95
C ALA A 162 0.20 -7.11 -16.22
N GLU A 163 -0.76 -7.69 -16.95
CA GLU A 163 -1.93 -8.35 -16.35
C GLU A 163 -1.49 -9.45 -15.38
N ARG A 164 -0.57 -10.30 -15.82
CA ARG A 164 -0.04 -11.37 -14.96
C ARG A 164 0.64 -10.81 -13.72
N LEU A 165 1.43 -9.73 -13.83
CA LEU A 165 2.06 -9.09 -12.68
C LEU A 165 1.01 -8.61 -11.68
N ILE A 166 0.00 -7.90 -12.15
CA ILE A 166 -1.10 -7.39 -11.33
C ILE A 166 -1.82 -8.55 -10.62
N GLN A 167 -2.18 -9.61 -11.36
CA GLN A 167 -2.86 -10.78 -10.79
C GLN A 167 -2.00 -11.46 -9.71
N VAL A 168 -0.73 -11.71 -9.99
CA VAL A 168 0.19 -12.33 -9.02
C VAL A 168 0.34 -11.47 -7.76
N THR A 169 0.38 -10.14 -7.91
CA THR A 169 0.50 -9.23 -6.76
C THR A 169 -0.76 -9.28 -5.89
N HIS A 170 -1.94 -9.29 -6.51
CA HIS A 170 -3.21 -9.41 -5.79
C HIS A 170 -3.32 -10.75 -5.06
N ASP A 171 -3.03 -11.85 -5.76
CA ASP A 171 -3.08 -13.19 -5.16
C ASP A 171 -2.09 -13.32 -4.00
N ALA A 172 -0.90 -12.72 -4.13
CA ALA A 172 0.10 -12.68 -3.07
C ALA A 172 -0.40 -11.94 -1.82
N LEU A 173 -1.09 -10.79 -2.00
CA LEU A 173 -1.74 -10.06 -0.92
C LEU A 173 -2.76 -10.96 -0.21
N MET A 174 -3.65 -11.59 -0.96
CA MET A 174 -4.71 -12.45 -0.38
C MET A 174 -4.12 -13.64 0.38
N LEU A 175 -3.08 -14.30 -0.15
CA LEU A 175 -2.35 -15.36 0.55
C LEU A 175 -1.69 -14.87 1.85
N GLY A 176 -1.18 -13.64 1.85
CA GLY A 176 -0.67 -12.99 3.07
C GLY A 176 -1.76 -12.79 4.11
N ILE A 177 -2.94 -12.34 3.69
CA ILE A 177 -4.10 -12.14 4.57
C ILE A 177 -4.63 -13.48 5.10
N ASP A 178 -4.69 -14.51 4.26
CA ASP A 178 -5.13 -15.86 4.66
C ASP A 178 -4.21 -16.50 5.73
N ALA A 179 -2.95 -16.05 5.82
CA ALA A 179 -2.02 -16.48 6.86
C ALA A 179 -2.29 -15.81 8.22
N VAL A 180 -3.11 -14.74 8.27
CA VAL A 180 -3.40 -13.98 9.48
C VAL A 180 -4.37 -14.75 10.37
N ARG A 181 -3.89 -15.17 11.56
CA ARG A 181 -4.69 -15.76 12.63
C ARG A 181 -3.94 -15.67 13.96
N PRO A 182 -4.63 -15.64 15.09
CA PRO A 182 -3.96 -15.66 16.40
C PRO A 182 -2.96 -16.82 16.51
N GLY A 183 -1.77 -16.51 17.02
CA GLY A 183 -0.69 -17.50 17.22
C GLY A 183 0.23 -17.71 16.00
N ALA A 184 -0.19 -17.37 14.77
CA ALA A 184 0.73 -17.23 13.64
C ALA A 184 1.73 -16.09 13.88
N THR A 185 2.71 -15.92 13.02
CA THR A 185 3.73 -14.87 13.14
C THR A 185 3.74 -13.95 11.90
N PHE A 186 4.31 -12.77 12.03
CA PHE A 186 4.52 -11.89 10.86
C PHE A 186 5.42 -12.55 9.81
N GLY A 187 6.35 -13.44 10.22
CA GLY A 187 7.16 -14.23 9.30
C GLY A 187 6.35 -15.24 8.47
N ASP A 188 5.21 -15.72 8.97
CA ASP A 188 4.29 -16.59 8.21
C ASP A 188 3.62 -15.82 7.07
N ILE A 189 3.19 -14.57 7.32
CA ILE A 189 2.65 -13.66 6.30
C ILE A 189 3.68 -13.43 5.19
N GLY A 190 4.88 -12.98 5.57
CA GLY A 190 5.95 -12.71 4.61
C GLY A 190 6.37 -13.95 3.82
N HIS A 191 6.41 -15.11 4.46
CA HIS A 191 6.72 -16.38 3.80
C HIS A 191 5.66 -16.78 2.77
N ALA A 192 4.38 -16.66 3.09
CA ALA A 192 3.27 -16.98 2.18
C ALA A 192 3.36 -16.11 0.90
N ILE A 193 3.54 -14.79 1.06
CA ILE A 193 3.69 -13.84 -0.03
C ILE A 193 4.93 -14.17 -0.87
N GLN A 194 6.11 -14.25 -0.25
CA GLN A 194 7.37 -14.48 -0.94
C GLN A 194 7.38 -15.79 -1.72
N SER A 195 6.97 -16.88 -1.09
CA SER A 195 6.98 -18.21 -1.71
C SER A 195 6.12 -18.25 -2.95
N TYR A 196 4.94 -17.64 -2.92
CA TYR A 196 4.05 -17.56 -4.08
C TYR A 196 4.66 -16.71 -5.20
N VAL A 197 5.10 -15.48 -4.89
CA VAL A 197 5.67 -14.54 -5.88
C VAL A 197 6.89 -15.13 -6.57
N GLU A 198 7.82 -15.73 -5.80
CA GLU A 198 9.04 -16.33 -6.35
C GLU A 198 8.73 -17.58 -7.19
N SER A 199 7.68 -18.36 -6.85
CA SER A 199 7.20 -19.47 -7.67
C SER A 199 6.70 -19.00 -9.05
N GLN A 200 6.22 -17.77 -9.15
CA GLN A 200 5.77 -17.11 -10.38
C GLN A 200 6.94 -16.47 -11.17
N ARG A 201 8.20 -16.64 -10.70
CA ARG A 201 9.42 -16.04 -11.28
C ARG A 201 9.41 -14.52 -11.26
N MET A 202 8.81 -13.94 -10.24
CA MET A 202 8.80 -12.52 -9.93
C MET A 202 9.54 -12.29 -8.61
N SER A 203 9.79 -11.05 -8.23
CA SER A 203 10.50 -10.74 -6.98
C SER A 203 9.68 -9.83 -6.07
N VAL A 204 9.79 -10.06 -4.77
CA VAL A 204 9.22 -9.20 -3.73
C VAL A 204 10.22 -8.09 -3.40
N VAL A 205 9.74 -6.85 -3.36
CA VAL A 205 10.52 -5.70 -2.89
C VAL A 205 10.81 -5.87 -1.40
N ARG A 206 12.04 -5.53 -0.99
CA ARG A 206 12.52 -5.71 0.40
C ARG A 206 12.79 -4.40 1.12
N ASP A 207 12.77 -3.29 0.39
CA ASP A 207 13.13 -1.97 0.90
C ASP A 207 11.93 -1.27 1.58
N PHE A 208 10.71 -1.78 1.38
CA PHE A 208 9.46 -1.27 1.94
C PHE A 208 8.68 -2.39 2.60
N CYS A 209 7.78 -2.02 3.52
CA CYS A 209 6.98 -2.98 4.28
C CYS A 209 5.65 -2.36 4.70
N GLY A 210 4.70 -3.19 5.07
CA GLY A 210 3.50 -2.77 5.76
C GLY A 210 3.78 -2.36 7.20
N HIS A 211 2.79 -1.77 7.84
CA HIS A 211 2.93 -1.13 9.15
C HIS A 211 1.68 -1.30 10.00
N GLY A 212 1.83 -1.16 11.31
CA GLY A 212 0.70 -1.00 12.20
C GLY A 212 0.00 0.33 11.94
N LEU A 213 -1.32 0.35 12.11
CA LEU A 213 -2.13 1.56 12.03
C LEU A 213 -3.28 1.51 13.04
N GLY A 214 -4.18 2.48 12.96
CA GLY A 214 -5.33 2.62 13.87
C GLY A 214 -5.69 4.08 13.99
N GLN A 215 -5.38 4.69 15.12
CA GLN A 215 -5.44 6.14 15.34
C GLN A 215 -4.08 6.82 15.14
N VAL A 216 -3.12 6.10 14.57
CA VAL A 216 -1.79 6.58 14.16
C VAL A 216 -1.51 6.04 12.77
N PHE A 217 -0.92 6.86 11.89
CA PHE A 217 -0.69 6.49 10.49
C PHE A 217 0.30 5.32 10.38
N HIS A 218 1.49 5.45 10.98
CA HIS A 218 2.51 4.41 10.95
C HIS A 218 2.90 4.06 12.39
N ALA A 219 2.69 2.83 12.78
CA ALA A 219 3.01 2.30 14.10
C ALA A 219 3.70 0.92 13.97
N PRO A 220 4.32 0.39 15.03
CA PRO A 220 4.68 -1.01 15.05
C PRO A 220 3.45 -1.92 14.84
N PRO A 221 3.62 -3.06 14.16
CA PRO A 221 4.86 -3.67 13.69
C PRO A 221 5.24 -3.24 12.28
N ASN A 222 6.48 -3.60 11.84
CA ASN A 222 6.83 -3.69 10.44
C ASN A 222 6.33 -5.02 9.89
N VAL A 223 5.54 -4.99 8.82
CA VAL A 223 4.99 -6.17 8.16
C VAL A 223 5.78 -6.43 6.89
N LEU A 224 6.81 -7.28 6.99
CA LEU A 224 7.63 -7.64 5.84
C LEU A 224 6.87 -8.59 4.92
N HIS A 225 6.99 -8.38 3.60
CA HIS A 225 6.37 -9.24 2.59
C HIS A 225 7.26 -10.41 2.17
N TYR A 226 8.29 -10.69 2.96
CA TYR A 226 9.19 -11.83 2.86
C TYR A 226 9.56 -12.32 4.27
N GLY A 227 9.95 -13.57 4.41
CA GLY A 227 10.27 -14.07 5.74
C GLY A 227 10.42 -15.60 5.83
N ARG A 228 10.50 -16.06 7.06
CA ARG A 228 10.57 -17.49 7.39
C ARG A 228 9.39 -17.86 8.31
N PRO A 229 8.77 -19.02 8.12
CA PRO A 229 7.68 -19.46 8.99
C PRO A 229 8.10 -19.47 10.47
N GLY A 230 7.18 -19.04 11.33
CA GLY A 230 7.35 -19.04 12.77
C GLY A 230 8.31 -17.98 13.31
N THR A 231 8.73 -16.97 12.50
CA THR A 231 9.64 -15.90 12.93
C THR A 231 8.92 -14.57 13.14
N GLY A 232 9.50 -13.71 13.98
CA GLY A 232 8.93 -12.39 14.32
C GLY A 232 7.88 -12.46 15.43
N PRO A 233 7.23 -11.33 15.74
CA PRO A 233 6.17 -11.28 16.74
C PRO A 233 5.01 -12.21 16.38
N ARG A 234 4.32 -12.74 17.41
CA ARG A 234 3.09 -13.50 17.22
C ARG A 234 1.92 -12.55 16.98
N LEU A 235 1.01 -12.96 16.12
CA LEU A 235 -0.25 -12.28 15.89
C LEU A 235 -1.19 -12.52 17.08
N GLU A 236 -1.75 -11.42 17.59
CA GLU A 236 -2.73 -11.43 18.68
C GLU A 236 -3.99 -10.71 18.21
N GLU A 237 -5.13 -11.15 18.71
CA GLU A 237 -6.42 -10.50 18.45
C GLU A 237 -6.37 -9.01 18.85
N GLY A 238 -6.90 -8.15 17.99
CA GLY A 238 -6.88 -6.70 18.15
C GLY A 238 -5.69 -5.99 17.53
N MET A 239 -4.72 -6.70 16.94
CA MET A 239 -3.67 -6.05 16.13
C MET A 239 -4.25 -5.50 14.83
N PHE A 240 -3.94 -4.25 14.50
CA PHE A 240 -4.27 -3.62 13.20
C PHE A 240 -2.99 -3.29 12.45
N PHE A 241 -2.94 -3.66 11.17
CA PHE A 241 -1.77 -3.41 10.31
C PHE A 241 -2.14 -3.47 8.83
N THR A 242 -1.24 -2.95 7.97
CA THR A 242 -1.34 -3.10 6.51
C THR A 242 -0.58 -4.34 6.03
N ILE A 243 -1.08 -4.94 4.96
CA ILE A 243 -0.36 -5.90 4.12
C ILE A 243 -0.38 -5.32 2.71
N GLU A 244 0.81 -5.03 2.16
CA GLU A 244 0.97 -4.19 0.96
C GLU A 244 2.11 -4.67 0.05
N PRO A 245 2.11 -5.93 -0.40
CA PRO A 245 3.20 -6.47 -1.18
C PRO A 245 3.45 -5.69 -2.47
N MET A 246 4.70 -5.27 -2.67
CA MET A 246 5.21 -4.71 -3.91
C MET A 246 5.96 -5.82 -4.65
N VAL A 247 5.53 -6.10 -5.87
CA VAL A 247 6.07 -7.19 -6.70
C VAL A 247 6.64 -6.63 -8.00
N ASN A 248 7.86 -7.05 -8.35
CA ASN A 248 8.55 -6.64 -9.57
C ASN A 248 8.62 -7.78 -10.58
N LEU A 249 8.44 -7.47 -11.88
CA LEU A 249 8.74 -8.40 -12.97
C LEU A 249 10.23 -8.70 -13.10
N GLY A 250 11.07 -7.84 -12.56
CA GLY A 250 12.52 -7.95 -12.61
C GLY A 250 13.12 -8.27 -11.24
N ARG A 251 14.18 -7.53 -10.89
CA ARG A 251 14.92 -7.69 -9.64
C ARG A 251 14.26 -6.97 -8.48
N PRO A 252 14.49 -7.38 -7.22
CA PRO A 252 13.86 -6.78 -6.05
C PRO A 252 14.40 -5.39 -5.68
N GLU A 253 15.60 -5.02 -6.15
CA GLU A 253 16.26 -3.79 -5.71
C GLU A 253 15.56 -2.53 -6.23
N THR A 254 15.42 -1.55 -5.34
CA THR A 254 14.82 -0.25 -5.62
C THR A 254 15.82 0.90 -5.59
N LYS A 255 15.39 2.06 -5.98
CA LYS A 255 16.08 3.33 -5.86
C LYS A 255 15.07 4.44 -5.62
N VAL A 256 15.30 5.25 -4.58
CA VAL A 256 14.55 6.51 -4.37
C VAL A 256 15.14 7.60 -5.26
N LEU A 257 14.30 8.40 -5.89
CA LEU A 257 14.70 9.52 -6.74
C LEU A 257 15.08 10.75 -5.91
N ALA A 258 15.55 11.80 -6.58
CA ALA A 258 16.01 13.04 -5.92
C ALA A 258 14.88 13.89 -5.30
N ASP A 259 13.63 13.49 -5.49
CA ASP A 259 12.45 14.07 -4.84
C ASP A 259 12.22 13.52 -3.41
N ASP A 260 13.08 12.60 -2.96
CA ASP A 260 13.07 11.93 -1.65
C ASP A 260 11.81 11.07 -1.38
N TRP A 261 10.94 10.86 -2.39
CA TRP A 261 9.69 10.08 -2.28
C TRP A 261 9.61 8.96 -3.29
N THR A 262 9.72 9.27 -4.59
CA THR A 262 9.46 8.32 -5.67
C THR A 262 10.45 7.17 -5.66
N ALA A 263 9.99 5.96 -5.33
CA ALA A 263 10.77 4.74 -5.41
C ALA A 263 10.56 4.05 -6.75
N ILE A 264 11.64 3.71 -7.46
CA ILE A 264 11.60 3.00 -8.74
C ILE A 264 12.37 1.68 -8.67
N THR A 265 12.01 0.70 -9.51
CA THR A 265 12.85 -0.49 -9.70
C THR A 265 14.19 -0.10 -10.35
N ARG A 266 15.32 -0.62 -9.85
CA ARG A 266 16.64 -0.29 -10.41
C ARG A 266 16.83 -0.73 -11.85
N ASP A 267 16.23 -1.86 -12.23
CA ASP A 267 16.27 -2.39 -13.59
C ASP A 267 15.17 -1.82 -14.50
N ARG A 268 14.32 -0.90 -13.97
CA ARG A 268 13.18 -0.28 -14.63
C ARG A 268 12.15 -1.29 -15.15
N ALA A 269 12.09 -2.49 -14.56
CA ALA A 269 11.03 -3.46 -14.82
C ALA A 269 9.73 -2.99 -14.16
N LEU A 270 8.57 -3.41 -14.69
CA LEU A 270 7.27 -3.09 -14.08
C LEU A 270 7.19 -3.57 -12.64
N SER A 271 6.52 -2.78 -11.82
CA SER A 271 6.15 -3.09 -10.44
C SER A 271 4.64 -2.97 -10.28
N ALA A 272 4.07 -3.76 -9.36
CA ALA A 272 2.69 -3.65 -8.94
C ALA A 272 2.59 -3.75 -7.42
N GLN A 273 1.58 -3.08 -6.85
CA GLN A 273 1.27 -3.11 -5.42
C GLN A 273 -0.24 -3.19 -5.23
N PHE A 274 -0.66 -3.98 -4.27
CA PHE A 274 -1.99 -3.90 -3.67
C PHE A 274 -1.84 -3.82 -2.17
N GLU A 275 -2.80 -3.21 -1.51
CA GLU A 275 -2.78 -3.05 -0.07
C GLU A 275 -4.16 -3.19 0.53
N HIS A 276 -4.19 -3.84 1.69
CA HIS A 276 -5.33 -3.83 2.60
C HIS A 276 -4.90 -3.54 4.03
N SER A 277 -5.72 -2.73 4.72
CA SER A 277 -5.70 -2.64 6.18
C SER A 277 -6.52 -3.77 6.77
N VAL A 278 -5.95 -4.49 7.73
CA VAL A 278 -6.56 -5.66 8.35
C VAL A 278 -6.52 -5.59 9.88
N GLY A 279 -7.50 -6.23 10.51
CA GLY A 279 -7.52 -6.46 11.97
C GLY A 279 -7.53 -7.94 12.28
N VAL A 280 -6.71 -8.38 13.24
CA VAL A 280 -6.68 -9.76 13.71
C VAL A 280 -7.92 -10.01 14.56
N THR A 281 -8.72 -11.00 14.17
CA THR A 281 -9.89 -11.47 14.92
C THR A 281 -9.58 -12.73 15.72
N ALA A 282 -10.53 -13.27 16.46
CA ALA A 282 -10.36 -14.48 17.24
C ALA A 282 -9.96 -15.72 16.40
N ASP A 283 -10.29 -15.75 15.11
CA ASP A 283 -10.14 -16.90 14.22
C ASP A 283 -9.50 -16.59 12.86
N GLY A 284 -9.15 -15.31 12.57
CA GLY A 284 -8.55 -14.93 11.31
C GLY A 284 -8.28 -13.43 11.18
N ALA A 285 -8.66 -12.85 10.05
CA ALA A 285 -8.53 -11.42 9.75
C ALA A 285 -9.86 -10.81 9.29
N GLU A 286 -10.13 -9.59 9.75
CA GLU A 286 -11.14 -8.71 9.15
C GLU A 286 -10.43 -7.70 8.24
N ILE A 287 -10.85 -7.60 6.97
CA ILE A 287 -10.31 -6.64 6.02
C ILE A 287 -11.17 -5.37 6.06
N PHE A 288 -10.60 -4.26 6.53
CA PHE A 288 -11.32 -3.00 6.68
C PHE A 288 -11.56 -2.27 5.35
N THR A 289 -10.75 -2.57 4.35
CA THR A 289 -10.66 -1.84 3.07
C THR A 289 -11.23 -2.64 1.89
N LEU A 290 -12.16 -3.57 2.14
CA LEU A 290 -12.85 -4.28 1.06
C LEU A 290 -13.65 -3.31 0.18
N SER A 291 -13.59 -3.55 -1.14
CA SER A 291 -14.34 -2.77 -2.12
C SER A 291 -15.85 -2.87 -1.90
N PRO A 292 -16.56 -1.76 -1.59
CA PRO A 292 -18.02 -1.77 -1.51
C PRO A 292 -18.69 -2.13 -2.84
N ALA A 293 -18.05 -1.81 -3.97
CA ALA A 293 -18.52 -2.16 -5.31
C ALA A 293 -18.18 -3.61 -5.71
N ARG A 294 -17.61 -4.41 -4.77
CA ARG A 294 -17.18 -5.80 -5.00
C ARG A 294 -16.17 -5.96 -6.13
N ARG A 295 -15.30 -4.98 -6.30
CA ARG A 295 -14.18 -5.01 -7.25
C ARG A 295 -13.02 -5.75 -6.63
N PHE A 296 -13.12 -7.10 -6.54
CA PHE A 296 -12.13 -7.97 -5.86
C PHE A 296 -10.96 -8.36 -6.77
N HIS A 297 -11.09 -8.14 -8.07
CA HIS A 297 -10.01 -8.36 -9.02
C HIS A 297 -9.52 -7.02 -9.56
N PRO A 298 -8.25 -6.98 -10.02
CA PRO A 298 -7.77 -5.86 -10.81
C PRO A 298 -8.79 -5.63 -11.91
N THR A 299 -9.47 -4.51 -11.88
CA THR A 299 -10.59 -4.27 -12.77
C THR A 299 -10.07 -4.07 -14.18
N TRP A 300 -10.31 -5.04 -14.99
CA TRP A 300 -10.41 -4.87 -16.40
C TRP A 300 -11.70 -4.09 -16.67
N GLY A 301 -11.58 -2.81 -16.94
CA GLY A 301 -12.58 -1.92 -17.52
C GLY A 301 -13.93 -1.85 -16.83
#